data_73130685e34d0a8f5250d30826f91538
#
_entry.id   73130685e34d0a8f5250d30826f91538
#
_cell.length_a   1.000
_cell.length_b   1.000
_cell.length_c   1.000
_cell.angle_alpha   90.00
_cell.angle_beta   90.00
_cell.angle_gamma   90.00
#
_symmetry.space_group_name_H-M   'P 1'
#
loop_
_entity.id
_entity.type
_entity.pdbx_description
1 polymer ?
#
loop_
_entity_poly.entity_id
_entity_poly.type
_entity_poly.pdbx_seq_one_letter_code
_entity_poly.pdbx_strand_id
1 'polypeptide(L)'
;VTGVGLVKGAVMWRYAAIYGTVCMAVPFTILPWTLTYLSNATAAIYFAVIPIEVLVLSWIFLGSPVSARKWAGFAIASGGLIFLVLSGAKGAADTLAGPELRADSDMPLWVPHLVCILTAICIAVGGVLFQKMPKASPVAITASALLIGNLIAVPAVLWSPPPAIPSPEGMFWVLVSGLVATGCGMILRGMLIRRESAIYTSTNGYVVPVISAIIGFIALGETVGPVAILSYLLVLGGLLLSRA
;
A
#
# COMPACT_ATOMS: atom_id res chain seq x y z
N VAL A 1 17.41 -14.54 18.14
CA VAL A 1 17.68 -13.13 18.43
C VAL A 1 16.39 -12.47 18.87
N THR A 2 16.06 -12.59 20.13
CA THR A 2 14.88 -12.07 20.79
C THR A 2 15.19 -10.70 21.39
N GLY A 3 15.42 -9.71 20.57
CA GLY A 3 15.56 -8.32 21.03
C GLY A 3 14.29 -7.53 20.70
N VAL A 4 13.35 -7.47 21.63
CA VAL A 4 12.25 -6.51 21.59
C VAL A 4 12.86 -5.15 21.91
N GLY A 5 13.35 -4.45 20.89
CA GLY A 5 13.98 -3.12 21.06
C GLY A 5 14.11 -2.41 19.72
N LEU A 6 14.44 -1.13 19.78
CA LEU A 6 14.72 -0.33 18.58
C LEU A 6 16.04 -0.77 17.93
N VAL A 7 16.24 -0.37 16.67
CA VAL A 7 17.50 -0.65 15.96
C VAL A 7 18.70 0.00 16.66
N LYS A 8 19.88 -0.63 16.52
CA LYS A 8 21.12 -0.15 17.13
C LYS A 8 22.13 0.28 16.06
N GLY A 9 22.89 1.33 16.33
CA GLY A 9 23.95 1.83 15.45
C GLY A 9 23.46 2.85 14.41
N ALA A 10 24.34 3.81 14.10
CA ALA A 10 24.01 4.96 13.24
C ALA A 10 23.54 4.55 11.83
N VAL A 11 24.12 3.49 11.27
CA VAL A 11 23.74 2.99 9.93
C VAL A 11 22.30 2.51 9.93
N MET A 12 21.89 1.71 10.91
CA MET A 12 20.52 1.21 11.01
C MET A 12 19.51 2.32 11.27
N TRP A 13 19.87 3.32 12.07
CA TRP A 13 19.03 4.50 12.30
C TRP A 13 18.84 5.34 11.01
N ARG A 14 19.88 5.47 10.17
CA ARG A 14 19.74 6.11 8.84
C ARG A 14 18.74 5.37 7.96
N TYR A 15 18.83 4.04 7.90
CA TYR A 15 17.86 3.23 7.16
C TYR A 15 16.45 3.36 7.74
N ALA A 16 16.31 3.28 9.06
CA ALA A 16 15.02 3.44 9.73
C ALA A 16 14.43 4.85 9.51
N ALA A 17 15.27 5.89 9.48
CA ALA A 17 14.85 7.26 9.19
C ALA A 17 14.34 7.40 7.76
N ILE A 18 15.09 6.93 6.77
CA ILE A 18 14.66 6.99 5.36
C ILE A 18 13.38 6.18 5.17
N TYR A 19 13.33 4.95 5.69
CA TYR A 19 12.16 4.08 5.57
C TYR A 19 10.95 4.66 6.30
N GLY A 20 11.12 5.16 7.54
CA GLY A 20 10.06 5.78 8.33
C GLY A 20 9.51 7.05 7.69
N THR A 21 10.38 7.86 7.08
CA THR A 21 9.95 9.07 6.38
C THR A 21 9.25 8.72 5.06
N VAL A 22 9.95 8.04 4.16
CA VAL A 22 9.49 7.82 2.77
C VAL A 22 8.34 6.84 2.71
N CYS A 23 8.35 5.78 3.53
CA CYS A 23 7.41 4.67 3.40
C CYS A 23 6.34 4.62 4.49
N MET A 24 6.47 5.46 5.52
CA MET A 24 5.48 5.58 6.59
C MET A 24 4.92 7.01 6.63
N ALA A 25 5.72 8.02 7.02
CA ALA A 25 5.22 9.37 7.20
C ALA A 25 4.54 9.90 5.93
N VAL A 26 5.24 9.88 4.80
CA VAL A 26 4.72 10.43 3.53
C VAL A 26 3.42 9.75 3.09
N PRO A 27 3.34 8.42 2.92
CA PRO A 27 2.09 7.77 2.51
C PRO A 27 0.94 7.99 3.50
N PHE A 28 1.18 7.83 4.79
CA PHE A 28 0.11 7.90 5.79
C PHE A 28 -0.40 9.32 6.08
N THR A 29 0.39 10.36 5.78
CA THR A 29 -0.07 11.75 5.91
C THR A 29 -0.69 12.29 4.63
N ILE A 30 -0.14 11.93 3.46
CA ILE A 30 -0.53 12.53 2.19
C ILE A 30 -1.68 11.76 1.52
N LEU A 31 -1.74 10.44 1.66
CA LEU A 31 -2.80 9.64 1.04
C LEU A 31 -4.22 10.03 1.52
N PRO A 32 -4.49 10.22 2.83
CA PRO A 32 -5.80 10.68 3.28
C PRO A 32 -6.22 12.01 2.65
N TRP A 33 -5.27 12.94 2.52
CA TRP A 33 -5.50 14.20 1.81
C TRP A 33 -5.84 13.96 0.33
N THR A 34 -5.10 13.10 -0.36
CA THR A 34 -5.36 12.75 -1.76
C THR A 34 -6.77 12.19 -1.95
N LEU A 35 -7.23 11.37 -1.01
CA LEU A 35 -8.56 10.75 -1.04
C LEU A 35 -9.71 11.73 -0.78
N THR A 36 -9.44 12.98 -0.42
CA THR A 36 -10.45 14.04 -0.42
C THR A 36 -10.75 14.59 -1.81
N TYR A 37 -9.87 14.30 -2.79
CA TYR A 37 -9.98 14.75 -4.18
C TYR A 37 -10.18 13.59 -5.17
N LEU A 38 -9.72 12.40 -4.85
CA LEU A 38 -9.81 11.20 -5.70
C LEU A 38 -10.67 10.15 -5.03
N SER A 39 -11.46 9.44 -5.82
CA SER A 39 -12.18 8.27 -5.32
C SER A 39 -11.21 7.16 -4.90
N ASN A 40 -11.63 6.32 -3.95
CA ASN A 40 -10.87 5.13 -3.56
C ASN A 40 -10.58 4.22 -4.76
N ALA A 41 -11.51 4.14 -5.72
CA ALA A 41 -11.33 3.38 -6.95
C ALA A 41 -10.19 3.94 -7.80
N THR A 42 -10.10 5.25 -7.96
CA THR A 42 -9.00 5.91 -8.69
C THR A 42 -7.65 5.67 -8.01
N ALA A 43 -7.57 5.80 -6.68
CA ALA A 43 -6.35 5.50 -5.92
C ALA A 43 -5.93 4.03 -6.07
N ALA A 44 -6.88 3.10 -6.09
CA ALA A 44 -6.62 1.68 -6.28
C ALA A 44 -5.95 1.35 -7.63
N ILE A 45 -6.22 2.13 -8.70
CA ILE A 45 -5.53 1.98 -10.00
C ILE A 45 -4.02 2.23 -9.82
N TYR A 46 -3.64 3.31 -9.14
CA TYR A 46 -2.24 3.62 -8.92
C TYR A 46 -1.56 2.56 -8.05
N PHE A 47 -2.23 2.07 -7.02
CA PHE A 47 -1.68 1.02 -6.16
C PHE A 47 -1.61 -0.35 -6.83
N ALA A 48 -2.42 -0.60 -7.85
CA ALA A 48 -2.34 -1.80 -8.68
C ALA A 48 -1.01 -1.92 -9.43
N VAL A 49 -0.32 -0.81 -9.65
CA VAL A 49 0.96 -0.75 -10.36
C VAL A 49 2.15 -1.00 -9.42
N ILE A 50 1.99 -0.89 -8.09
CA ILE A 50 3.07 -1.06 -7.10
C ILE A 50 3.90 -2.34 -7.33
N PRO A 51 3.34 -3.52 -7.60
CA PRO A 51 4.16 -4.70 -7.83
C PRO A 51 5.11 -4.58 -9.03
N ILE A 52 4.68 -3.90 -10.10
CA ILE A 52 5.56 -3.61 -11.26
C ILE A 52 6.65 -2.63 -10.84
N GLU A 53 6.32 -1.59 -10.08
CA GLU A 53 7.30 -0.63 -9.56
C GLU A 53 8.34 -1.34 -8.68
N VAL A 54 7.93 -2.22 -7.77
CA VAL A 54 8.83 -3.04 -6.95
C VAL A 54 9.71 -3.92 -7.81
N LEU A 55 9.18 -4.51 -8.88
CA LEU A 55 9.94 -5.34 -9.82
C LEU A 55 11.05 -4.53 -10.51
N VAL A 56 10.69 -3.36 -11.07
CA VAL A 56 11.62 -2.43 -11.72
C VAL A 56 12.69 -1.96 -10.74
N LEU A 57 12.28 -1.49 -9.55
CA LEU A 57 13.21 -1.00 -8.54
C LEU A 57 14.14 -2.10 -8.01
N SER A 58 13.62 -3.32 -7.85
CA SER A 58 14.45 -4.47 -7.44
C SER A 58 15.46 -4.86 -8.51
N TRP A 59 15.08 -4.79 -9.77
CA TRP A 59 16.02 -5.00 -10.88
C TRP A 59 17.12 -3.95 -10.89
N ILE A 60 16.78 -2.67 -10.76
CA ILE A 60 17.74 -1.56 -10.80
C ILE A 60 18.65 -1.53 -9.55
N PHE A 61 18.07 -1.62 -8.35
CA PHE A 61 18.79 -1.35 -7.10
C PHE A 61 19.33 -2.58 -6.39
N LEU A 62 18.78 -3.77 -6.67
CA LEU A 62 19.23 -5.04 -6.07
C LEU A 62 19.92 -5.96 -7.08
N GLY A 63 19.91 -5.60 -8.38
CA GLY A 63 20.45 -6.47 -9.42
C GLY A 63 19.68 -7.79 -9.54
N SER A 64 18.45 -7.85 -9.07
CA SER A 64 17.65 -9.07 -9.05
C SER A 64 17.34 -9.51 -10.48
N PRO A 65 17.71 -10.74 -10.90
CA PRO A 65 17.37 -11.23 -12.24
C PRO A 65 15.84 -11.38 -12.35
N VAL A 66 15.29 -10.78 -13.38
CA VAL A 66 13.86 -10.83 -13.64
C VAL A 66 13.62 -11.52 -14.98
N SER A 67 12.99 -12.69 -14.95
CA SER A 67 12.65 -13.42 -16.16
C SER A 67 11.53 -12.73 -16.95
N ALA A 68 11.48 -12.94 -18.26
CA ALA A 68 10.41 -12.43 -19.11
C ALA A 68 9.02 -12.90 -18.64
N ARG A 69 8.95 -14.11 -18.08
CA ARG A 69 7.70 -14.64 -17.50
C ARG A 69 7.22 -13.82 -16.30
N LYS A 70 8.14 -13.37 -15.43
CA LYS A 70 7.78 -12.48 -14.32
C LYS A 70 7.24 -11.16 -14.84
N TRP A 71 7.90 -10.56 -15.82
CA TRP A 71 7.41 -9.34 -16.46
C TRP A 71 6.00 -9.50 -17.04
N ALA A 72 5.79 -10.56 -17.83
CA ALA A 72 4.48 -10.86 -18.40
C ALA A 72 3.42 -11.12 -17.33
N GLY A 73 3.74 -11.93 -16.32
CA GLY A 73 2.82 -12.24 -15.23
C GLY A 73 2.40 -11.00 -14.43
N PHE A 74 3.33 -10.13 -14.09
CA PHE A 74 3.03 -8.88 -13.39
C PHE A 74 2.22 -7.90 -14.27
N ALA A 75 2.53 -7.82 -15.58
CA ALA A 75 1.78 -6.98 -16.50
C ALA A 75 0.33 -7.45 -16.65
N ILE A 76 0.10 -8.77 -16.79
CA ILE A 76 -1.24 -9.36 -16.87
C ILE A 76 -2.02 -9.13 -15.57
N ALA A 77 -1.40 -9.36 -14.41
CA ALA A 77 -2.04 -9.16 -13.11
C ALA A 77 -2.42 -7.69 -12.87
N SER A 78 -1.51 -6.75 -13.16
CA SER A 78 -1.81 -5.32 -13.06
C SER A 78 -2.88 -4.89 -14.05
N GLY A 79 -2.83 -5.39 -15.29
CA GLY A 79 -3.86 -5.14 -16.31
C GLY A 79 -5.24 -5.63 -15.88
N GLY A 80 -5.33 -6.82 -15.28
CA GLY A 80 -6.57 -7.35 -14.71
C GLY A 80 -7.12 -6.47 -13.58
N LEU A 81 -6.26 -5.96 -12.69
CA LEU A 81 -6.69 -5.08 -11.62
C LEU A 81 -7.11 -3.69 -12.12
N ILE A 82 -6.36 -3.11 -13.06
CA ILE A 82 -6.74 -1.86 -13.72
C ILE A 82 -8.09 -2.02 -14.45
N PHE A 83 -8.27 -3.13 -15.17
CA PHE A 83 -9.53 -3.44 -15.85
C PHE A 83 -10.71 -3.53 -14.87
N LEU A 84 -10.53 -4.20 -13.72
CA LEU A 84 -11.54 -4.26 -12.66
C LEU A 84 -11.95 -2.86 -12.21
N VAL A 85 -10.97 -2.01 -11.90
CA VAL A 85 -11.24 -0.66 -11.37
C VAL A 85 -11.92 0.21 -12.43
N LEU A 86 -11.44 0.19 -13.69
CA LEU A 86 -12.04 0.98 -14.78
C LEU A 86 -13.45 0.51 -15.13
N SER A 87 -13.71 -0.79 -15.04
CA SER A 87 -15.04 -1.36 -15.31
C SER A 87 -16.00 -1.14 -14.16
N GLY A 88 -15.53 -1.24 -12.93
CA GLY A 88 -16.29 -0.92 -11.71
C GLY A 88 -16.62 0.57 -11.60
N ALA A 89 -15.72 1.44 -12.09
CA ALA A 89 -15.97 2.88 -12.11
C ALA A 89 -17.18 3.28 -12.98
N LYS A 90 -17.56 2.47 -13.97
CA LYS A 90 -18.78 2.73 -14.77
C LYS A 90 -20.09 2.35 -14.04
N GLY A 91 -20.04 1.43 -13.06
CA GLY A 91 -21.20 1.04 -12.25
C GLY A 91 -21.12 1.57 -10.81
N ALA A 92 -19.93 1.86 -10.34
CA ALA A 92 -19.67 2.42 -9.01
C ALA A 92 -19.59 3.95 -9.01
N ALA A 93 -19.55 4.60 -10.16
CA ALA A 93 -19.63 6.06 -10.24
C ALA A 93 -20.94 6.59 -9.62
N ASP A 94 -22.02 5.79 -9.66
CA ASP A 94 -23.28 6.14 -9.02
C ASP A 94 -23.38 5.73 -7.54
N THR A 95 -22.56 4.78 -7.07
CA THR A 95 -22.57 4.30 -5.68
C THR A 95 -21.31 4.65 -4.88
N LEU A 96 -20.22 4.99 -5.57
CA LEU A 96 -18.96 5.48 -5.00
C LEU A 96 -18.74 6.97 -5.35
N ALA A 97 -19.81 7.73 -5.53
CA ALA A 97 -19.74 9.15 -5.29
C ALA A 97 -19.33 9.29 -3.81
N GLY A 98 -18.03 9.19 -3.60
CA GLY A 98 -17.40 9.59 -2.35
C GLY A 98 -17.86 11.01 -2.03
N PRO A 99 -17.63 11.50 -0.81
CA PRO A 99 -18.01 12.83 -0.39
C PRO A 99 -17.64 13.78 -1.52
N GLU A 100 -18.62 14.59 -1.94
CA GLU A 100 -18.53 15.50 -3.09
C GLU A 100 -17.11 16.00 -3.22
N LEU A 101 -16.40 15.45 -4.20
CA LEU A 101 -15.05 15.86 -4.53
C LEU A 101 -15.09 17.37 -4.48
N ARG A 102 -14.20 17.99 -3.71
CA ARG A 102 -14.16 19.45 -3.55
C ARG A 102 -14.03 20.10 -4.93
N ALA A 103 -15.15 20.17 -5.63
CA ALA A 103 -15.27 20.81 -6.95
C ALA A 103 -14.95 22.31 -6.90
N ASP A 104 -14.97 22.91 -5.69
CA ASP A 104 -14.70 24.32 -5.44
C ASP A 104 -13.22 24.65 -5.13
N SER A 105 -12.27 23.71 -5.33
CA SER A 105 -10.88 24.04 -5.11
C SER A 105 -10.24 24.55 -6.42
N ASP A 106 -9.58 25.71 -6.37
CA ASP A 106 -8.73 26.25 -7.47
C ASP A 106 -7.54 25.33 -7.81
N MET A 107 -7.50 24.14 -7.20
CA MET A 107 -6.39 23.21 -7.37
C MET A 107 -6.51 22.44 -8.69
N PRO A 108 -5.45 22.42 -9.51
CA PRO A 108 -5.43 21.64 -10.74
C PRO A 108 -5.62 20.13 -10.45
N LEU A 109 -6.55 19.48 -11.14
CA LEU A 109 -6.87 18.05 -10.94
C LEU A 109 -5.66 17.10 -11.08
N TRP A 110 -4.64 17.47 -11.84
CA TRP A 110 -3.44 16.66 -12.02
C TRP A 110 -2.62 16.53 -10.71
N VAL A 111 -2.74 17.47 -9.76
CA VAL A 111 -1.96 17.47 -8.51
C VAL A 111 -2.30 16.26 -7.63
N PRO A 112 -3.57 15.97 -7.28
CA PRO A 112 -3.91 14.77 -6.52
C PRO A 112 -3.47 13.48 -7.22
N HIS A 113 -3.59 13.40 -8.55
CA HIS A 113 -3.13 12.24 -9.32
C HIS A 113 -1.62 12.04 -9.21
N LEU A 114 -0.83 13.12 -9.37
CA LEU A 114 0.62 13.06 -9.20
C LEU A 114 1.02 12.63 -7.78
N VAL A 115 0.37 13.17 -6.77
CA VAL A 115 0.61 12.82 -5.36
C VAL A 115 0.30 11.36 -5.10
N CYS A 116 -0.77 10.82 -5.68
CA CYS A 116 -1.12 9.41 -5.56
C CYS A 116 -0.05 8.50 -6.20
N ILE A 117 0.46 8.85 -7.38
CA ILE A 117 1.57 8.15 -8.04
C ILE A 117 2.83 8.18 -7.17
N LEU A 118 3.20 9.35 -6.66
CA LEU A 118 4.38 9.49 -5.78
C LEU A 118 4.22 8.65 -4.51
N THR A 119 3.02 8.57 -3.95
CA THR A 119 2.71 7.71 -2.80
C THR A 119 2.93 6.23 -3.13
N ALA A 120 2.47 5.76 -4.29
CA ALA A 120 2.69 4.40 -4.76
C ALA A 120 4.19 4.09 -4.90
N ILE A 121 4.94 4.99 -5.53
CA ILE A 121 6.41 4.89 -5.66
C ILE A 121 7.08 4.83 -4.28
N CYS A 122 6.67 5.66 -3.32
CA CYS A 122 7.21 5.62 -1.95
C CYS A 122 6.99 4.25 -1.30
N ILE A 123 5.82 3.64 -1.48
CA ILE A 123 5.51 2.30 -0.97
C ILE A 123 6.38 1.24 -1.65
N ALA A 124 6.59 1.33 -2.96
CA ALA A 124 7.45 0.43 -3.72
C ALA A 124 8.91 0.53 -3.29
N VAL A 125 9.44 1.76 -3.18
CA VAL A 125 10.79 2.04 -2.65
C VAL A 125 10.97 1.42 -1.28
N GLY A 126 9.94 1.48 -0.42
CA GLY A 126 9.97 0.88 0.90
C GLY A 126 10.24 -0.61 0.92
N GLY A 127 9.62 -1.36 0.03
CA GLY A 127 9.85 -2.79 -0.09
C GLY A 127 11.31 -3.10 -0.43
N VAL A 128 11.85 -2.41 -1.44
CA VAL A 128 13.24 -2.58 -1.90
C VAL A 128 14.25 -2.11 -0.85
N LEU A 129 13.99 -0.96 -0.22
CA LEU A 129 14.84 -0.44 0.84
C LEU A 129 14.90 -1.40 2.04
N PHE A 130 13.76 -1.94 2.46
CA PHE A 130 13.70 -2.92 3.56
C PHE A 130 14.51 -4.18 3.25
N GLN A 131 14.47 -4.65 2.01
CA GLN A 131 15.28 -5.80 1.55
C GLN A 131 16.78 -5.47 1.58
N LYS A 132 17.18 -4.24 1.22
CA LYS A 132 18.58 -3.79 1.16
C LYS A 132 19.19 -3.49 2.53
N MET A 133 18.36 -3.25 3.55
CA MET A 133 18.85 -2.96 4.90
C MET A 133 19.73 -4.08 5.46
N PRO A 134 20.76 -3.75 6.28
CA PRO A 134 21.53 -4.75 7.01
C PRO A 134 20.65 -5.70 7.83
N LYS A 135 21.15 -6.89 8.16
CA LYS A 135 20.39 -7.89 8.92
C LYS A 135 20.05 -7.36 10.33
N ALA A 136 18.77 -7.18 10.60
CA ALA A 136 18.23 -6.81 11.90
C ALA A 136 16.83 -7.43 12.06
N SER A 137 16.33 -7.45 13.28
CA SER A 137 14.97 -7.92 13.57
C SER A 137 13.93 -7.08 12.79
N PRO A 138 13.02 -7.68 12.02
CA PRO A 138 11.93 -6.95 11.37
C PRO A 138 11.09 -6.12 12.35
N VAL A 139 10.91 -6.62 13.57
CA VAL A 139 10.20 -5.91 14.64
C VAL A 139 10.94 -4.62 15.02
N ALA A 140 12.27 -4.70 15.23
CA ALA A 140 13.07 -3.52 15.59
C ALA A 140 13.09 -2.49 14.46
N ILE A 141 13.23 -2.92 13.20
CA ILE A 141 13.19 -2.03 12.04
C ILE A 141 11.83 -1.33 11.96
N THR A 142 10.75 -2.10 12.03
CA THR A 142 9.38 -1.57 11.92
C THR A 142 9.07 -0.62 13.08
N ALA A 143 9.40 -0.99 14.31
CA ALA A 143 9.19 -0.13 15.48
C ALA A 143 9.95 1.20 15.37
N SER A 144 11.22 1.15 14.95
CA SER A 144 12.02 2.38 14.76
C SER A 144 11.49 3.25 13.62
N ALA A 145 11.07 2.63 12.52
CA ALA A 145 10.50 3.34 11.38
C ALA A 145 9.14 3.97 11.72
N LEU A 146 8.27 3.25 12.43
CA LEU A 146 6.98 3.79 12.89
C LEU A 146 7.19 4.94 13.89
N LEU A 147 8.17 4.83 14.81
CA LEU A 147 8.51 5.92 15.71
C LEU A 147 8.87 7.19 14.94
N ILE A 148 9.78 7.09 13.96
CA ILE A 148 10.18 8.23 13.14
C ILE A 148 9.01 8.73 12.29
N GLY A 149 8.27 7.82 11.66
CA GLY A 149 7.10 8.17 10.87
C GLY A 149 6.07 8.96 11.67
N ASN A 150 5.77 8.53 12.89
CA ASN A 150 4.86 9.24 13.79
C ASN A 150 5.42 10.61 14.23
N LEU A 151 6.71 10.71 14.56
CA LEU A 151 7.34 11.99 14.92
C LEU A 151 7.24 13.02 13.80
N ILE A 152 7.29 12.58 12.54
CA ILE A 152 7.14 13.46 11.37
C ILE A 152 5.65 13.75 11.09
N ALA A 153 4.75 12.80 11.34
CA ALA A 153 3.31 12.98 11.11
C ALA A 153 2.63 13.85 12.17
N VAL A 154 3.12 13.85 13.42
CA VAL A 154 2.54 14.64 14.53
C VAL A 154 2.38 16.12 14.19
N PRO A 155 3.39 16.84 13.64
CA PRO A 155 3.22 18.24 13.25
C PRO A 155 2.08 18.46 12.25
N ALA A 156 1.86 17.52 11.30
CA ALA A 156 0.76 17.65 10.36
C ALA A 156 -0.61 17.53 11.03
N VAL A 157 -0.73 16.60 11.99
CA VAL A 157 -1.96 16.46 12.80
C VAL A 157 -2.20 17.69 13.70
N LEU A 158 -1.14 18.25 14.27
CA LEU A 158 -1.25 19.47 15.11
C LEU A 158 -1.63 20.70 14.28
N TRP A 159 -1.18 20.75 13.02
CA TRP A 159 -1.55 21.83 12.09
C TRP A 159 -3.00 21.75 11.62
N SER A 160 -3.52 20.54 11.41
CA SER A 160 -4.90 20.29 11.01
C SER A 160 -5.52 19.24 11.93
N PRO A 161 -5.89 19.62 13.17
CA PRO A 161 -6.47 18.68 14.11
C PRO A 161 -7.83 18.18 13.62
N PRO A 162 -8.22 16.95 13.98
CA PRO A 162 -9.54 16.44 13.66
C PRO A 162 -10.64 17.35 14.26
N PRO A 163 -11.76 17.53 13.56
CA PRO A 163 -12.83 18.47 13.98
C PRO A 163 -13.49 18.09 15.30
N ALA A 164 -13.38 16.83 15.70
CA ALA A 164 -13.88 16.33 16.97
C ALA A 164 -13.02 15.18 17.51
N ILE A 165 -13.02 15.01 18.82
CA ILE A 165 -12.44 13.82 19.45
C ILE A 165 -13.34 12.62 19.11
N PRO A 166 -12.77 11.50 18.61
CA PRO A 166 -13.56 10.31 18.28
C PRO A 166 -14.33 9.80 19.51
N SER A 167 -15.52 9.23 19.27
CA SER A 167 -16.26 8.52 20.32
C SER A 167 -15.40 7.38 20.90
N PRO A 168 -15.71 6.87 22.10
CA PRO A 168 -14.99 5.72 22.66
C PRO A 168 -14.93 4.51 21.73
N GLU A 169 -16.00 4.24 21.00
CA GLU A 169 -16.06 3.20 19.97
C GLU A 169 -15.15 3.53 18.78
N GLY A 170 -15.17 4.76 18.29
CA GLY A 170 -14.29 5.25 17.25
C GLY A 170 -12.81 5.12 17.65
N MET A 171 -12.47 5.48 18.90
CA MET A 171 -11.13 5.33 19.45
C MET A 171 -10.70 3.88 19.50
N PHE A 172 -11.59 2.96 19.89
CA PHE A 172 -11.31 1.51 19.87
C PHE A 172 -10.93 1.05 18.46
N TRP A 173 -11.69 1.42 17.44
CA TRP A 173 -11.43 1.03 16.06
C TRP A 173 -10.14 1.66 15.50
N VAL A 174 -9.82 2.89 15.88
CA VAL A 174 -8.52 3.53 15.55
C VAL A 174 -7.37 2.75 16.16
N LEU A 175 -7.46 2.35 17.43
CA LEU A 175 -6.43 1.55 18.09
C LEU A 175 -6.28 0.16 17.44
N VAL A 176 -7.37 -0.52 17.14
CA VAL A 176 -7.35 -1.82 16.46
C VAL A 176 -6.70 -1.69 15.08
N SER A 177 -7.08 -0.70 14.29
CA SER A 177 -6.48 -0.44 12.97
C SER A 177 -4.98 -0.11 13.07
N GLY A 178 -4.59 0.73 14.02
CA GLY A 178 -3.19 1.10 14.23
C GLY A 178 -2.32 -0.06 14.70
N LEU A 179 -2.78 -0.84 15.69
CA LEU A 179 -1.99 -1.93 16.26
C LEU A 179 -2.01 -3.17 15.37
N VAL A 180 -3.19 -3.60 14.91
CA VAL A 180 -3.35 -4.86 14.18
C VAL A 180 -3.03 -4.67 12.69
N ALA A 181 -3.74 -3.79 12.00
CA ALA A 181 -3.55 -3.62 10.56
C ALA A 181 -2.19 -2.99 10.24
N THR A 182 -1.81 -1.91 10.94
CA THR A 182 -0.56 -1.21 10.66
C THR A 182 0.61 -1.87 11.39
N GLY A 183 0.57 -2.01 12.71
CA GLY A 183 1.69 -2.53 13.49
C GLY A 183 2.04 -3.97 13.14
N CYS A 184 1.10 -4.90 13.35
CA CYS A 184 1.33 -6.32 13.04
C CYS A 184 1.49 -6.55 11.53
N GLY A 185 0.70 -5.88 10.69
CA GLY A 185 0.79 -5.99 9.24
C GLY A 185 2.17 -5.61 8.70
N MET A 186 2.76 -4.50 9.18
CA MET A 186 4.09 -4.06 8.78
C MET A 186 5.20 -4.99 9.28
N ILE A 187 5.07 -5.55 10.47
CA ILE A 187 6.01 -6.55 10.98
C ILE A 187 5.96 -7.81 10.10
N LEU A 188 4.77 -8.33 9.82
CA LEU A 188 4.58 -9.50 8.96
C LEU A 188 5.12 -9.25 7.54
N ARG A 189 4.85 -8.07 6.97
CA ARG A 189 5.43 -7.66 5.69
C ARG A 189 6.95 -7.64 5.73
N GLY A 190 7.55 -7.08 6.77
CA GLY A 190 8.99 -7.07 6.97
C GLY A 190 9.60 -8.47 7.10
N MET A 191 8.93 -9.38 7.83
CA MET A 191 9.33 -10.78 7.94
C MET A 191 9.28 -11.47 6.57
N LEU A 192 8.23 -11.23 5.79
CA LEU A 192 8.05 -11.82 4.48
C LEU A 192 9.12 -11.32 3.48
N ILE A 193 9.41 -10.02 3.49
CA ILE A 193 10.51 -9.46 2.66
C ILE A 193 11.85 -10.09 3.01
N ARG A 194 12.10 -10.37 4.30
CA ARG A 194 13.36 -10.99 4.75
C ARG A 194 13.47 -12.47 4.41
N ARG A 195 12.37 -13.18 4.37
CA ARG A 195 12.34 -14.62 4.05
C ARG A 195 12.39 -14.87 2.55
N GLU A 196 11.60 -14.13 1.81
CA GLU A 196 11.39 -14.32 0.38
C GLU A 196 12.06 -13.21 -0.45
N SER A 197 11.38 -12.10 -0.63
CA SER A 197 11.89 -10.87 -1.30
C SER A 197 10.85 -9.76 -1.28
N ALA A 198 11.25 -8.54 -1.65
CA ALA A 198 10.32 -7.44 -1.89
C ALA A 198 9.38 -7.74 -3.07
N ILE A 199 9.89 -8.37 -4.13
CA ILE A 199 9.10 -8.78 -5.31
C ILE A 199 8.01 -9.76 -4.90
N TYR A 200 8.36 -10.81 -4.16
CA TYR A 200 7.38 -11.79 -3.69
C TYR A 200 6.33 -11.13 -2.79
N THR A 201 6.75 -10.30 -1.85
CA THR A 201 5.84 -9.63 -0.93
C THR A 201 4.90 -8.64 -1.64
N SER A 202 5.33 -8.01 -2.72
CA SER A 202 4.48 -7.09 -3.49
C SER A 202 3.29 -7.80 -4.16
N THR A 203 3.35 -9.13 -4.36
CA THR A 203 2.21 -9.89 -4.92
C THR A 203 0.96 -9.85 -4.04
N ASN A 204 1.09 -9.49 -2.75
CA ASN A 204 -0.06 -9.26 -1.87
C ASN A 204 -0.99 -8.18 -2.43
N GLY A 205 -0.46 -7.17 -3.14
CA GLY A 205 -1.25 -6.15 -3.81
C GLY A 205 -2.27 -6.70 -4.81
N TYR A 206 -2.04 -7.90 -5.33
CA TYR A 206 -2.98 -8.58 -6.22
C TYR A 206 -3.94 -9.52 -5.49
N VAL A 207 -3.51 -10.10 -4.37
CA VAL A 207 -4.31 -11.06 -3.61
C VAL A 207 -5.38 -10.37 -2.77
N VAL A 208 -5.06 -9.20 -2.21
CA VAL A 208 -5.95 -8.44 -1.33
C VAL A 208 -7.31 -8.13 -1.98
N PRO A 209 -7.40 -7.59 -3.22
CA PRO A 209 -8.69 -7.32 -3.85
C PRO A 209 -9.54 -8.58 -4.05
N VAL A 210 -8.91 -9.72 -4.36
CA VAL A 210 -9.62 -11.00 -4.53
C VAL A 210 -10.22 -11.46 -3.20
N ILE A 211 -9.43 -11.41 -2.11
CA ILE A 211 -9.91 -11.77 -0.78
C ILE A 211 -11.02 -10.81 -0.32
N SER A 212 -10.85 -9.51 -0.56
CA SER A 212 -11.86 -8.51 -0.22
C SER A 212 -13.20 -8.77 -0.91
N ALA A 213 -13.17 -9.16 -2.18
CA ALA A 213 -14.39 -9.51 -2.93
C ALA A 213 -15.07 -10.78 -2.37
N ILE A 214 -14.28 -11.80 -2.00
CA ILE A 214 -14.82 -13.02 -1.38
C ILE A 214 -15.50 -12.68 -0.04
N ILE A 215 -14.84 -11.87 0.78
CA ILE A 215 -15.41 -11.44 2.07
C ILE A 215 -16.68 -10.59 1.84
N GLY A 216 -16.66 -9.65 0.88
CA GLY A 216 -17.83 -8.83 0.51
C GLY A 216 -19.02 -9.69 0.10
N PHE A 217 -18.78 -10.70 -0.75
CA PHE A 217 -19.80 -11.64 -1.17
C PHE A 217 -20.39 -12.44 0.01
N ILE A 218 -19.54 -13.04 0.86
CA ILE A 218 -19.98 -13.94 1.94
C ILE A 218 -20.57 -13.15 3.13
N ALA A 219 -19.93 -12.05 3.54
CA ALA A 219 -20.29 -11.34 4.76
C ALA A 219 -21.31 -10.20 4.54
N LEU A 220 -21.27 -9.56 3.37
CA LEU A 220 -22.11 -8.39 3.06
C LEU A 220 -23.19 -8.69 2.02
N GLY A 221 -23.24 -9.90 1.45
CA GLY A 221 -24.18 -10.27 0.41
C GLY A 221 -24.00 -9.53 -0.92
N GLU A 222 -22.78 -9.01 -1.16
CA GLU A 222 -22.47 -8.30 -2.39
C GLU A 222 -22.47 -9.25 -3.58
N THR A 223 -22.98 -8.81 -4.72
CA THR A 223 -22.98 -9.61 -5.95
C THR A 223 -21.68 -9.39 -6.73
N VAL A 224 -21.00 -10.48 -7.08
CA VAL A 224 -19.79 -10.43 -7.91
C VAL A 224 -20.18 -10.51 -9.37
N GLY A 225 -20.10 -9.40 -10.09
CA GLY A 225 -20.42 -9.34 -11.52
C GLY A 225 -19.38 -10.07 -12.40
N PRO A 226 -19.74 -10.41 -13.65
CA PRO A 226 -18.87 -11.14 -14.57
C PRO A 226 -17.55 -10.43 -14.87
N VAL A 227 -17.54 -9.11 -14.88
CA VAL A 227 -16.34 -8.29 -15.05
C VAL A 227 -15.34 -8.52 -13.90
N ALA A 228 -15.83 -8.55 -12.65
CA ALA A 228 -14.98 -8.81 -11.49
C ALA A 228 -14.40 -10.23 -11.54
N ILE A 229 -15.20 -11.23 -11.91
CA ILE A 229 -14.72 -12.62 -12.08
C ILE A 229 -13.61 -12.68 -13.12
N LEU A 230 -13.79 -12.08 -14.31
CA LEU A 230 -12.76 -12.04 -15.34
C LEU A 230 -11.48 -11.35 -14.86
N SER A 231 -11.62 -10.23 -14.17
CA SER A 231 -10.48 -9.49 -13.61
C SER A 231 -9.69 -10.33 -12.62
N TYR A 232 -10.38 -11.04 -11.72
CA TYR A 232 -9.73 -11.92 -10.74
C TYR A 232 -9.04 -13.12 -11.41
N LEU A 233 -9.61 -13.68 -12.46
CA LEU A 233 -8.96 -14.73 -13.26
C LEU A 233 -7.68 -14.22 -13.92
N LEU A 234 -7.68 -13.01 -14.48
CA LEU A 234 -6.48 -12.37 -15.03
C LEU A 234 -5.41 -12.15 -13.94
N VAL A 235 -5.81 -11.64 -12.77
CA VAL A 235 -4.90 -11.44 -11.64
C VAL A 235 -4.26 -12.76 -11.21
N LEU A 236 -5.06 -13.80 -10.97
CA LEU A 236 -4.56 -15.11 -10.55
C LEU A 236 -3.72 -15.78 -11.63
N GLY A 237 -4.15 -15.70 -12.91
CA GLY A 237 -3.38 -16.21 -14.06
C GLY A 237 -2.02 -15.54 -14.19
N GLY A 238 -1.98 -14.20 -14.07
CA GLY A 238 -0.73 -13.44 -14.06
C GLY A 238 0.20 -13.82 -12.90
N LEU A 239 -0.33 -14.02 -11.70
CA LEU A 239 0.45 -14.48 -10.54
C LEU A 239 1.01 -15.89 -10.75
N LEU A 240 0.22 -16.82 -11.27
CA LEU A 240 0.68 -18.18 -11.56
C LEU A 240 1.80 -18.16 -12.60
N LEU A 241 1.64 -17.38 -13.67
CA LEU A 241 2.70 -17.20 -14.68
C LEU A 241 3.98 -16.62 -14.10
N SER A 242 3.89 -15.69 -13.15
CA SER A 242 5.05 -15.05 -12.52
C SER A 242 5.81 -15.98 -11.58
N ARG A 243 5.21 -17.08 -11.10
CA ARG A 243 5.85 -18.07 -10.22
C ARG A 243 6.63 -19.14 -10.98
N ALA A 244 6.28 -19.41 -12.21
CA ALA A 244 6.96 -20.36 -13.08
C ALA A 244 8.17 -19.72 -13.76
#